data_fd7bcfe2728d211a0aff8a2aea408fa5
#
_entry.id   fd7bcfe2728d211a0aff8a2aea408fa5
#
_cell.length_a   1.000
_cell.length_b   1.000
_cell.length_c   1.000
_cell.angle_alpha   90.00
_cell.angle_beta   90.00
_cell.angle_gamma   90.00
#
_symmetry.space_group_name_H-M   'P 1'
#
loop_
_entity.id
_entity.type
_entity.pdbx_description
1 polymer ?
#
loop_
_entity_poly.entity_id
_entity_poly.type
_entity_poly.pdbx_seq_one_letter_code
_entity_poly.pdbx_strand_id
1 'polypeptide(L)'
;SGKAGRKQINFTSNTGFTTPVRLPDMVNSVEFANYFNAATFNALGTRQYSEEKIALLQQYINDPTSVSIFPEVSNNTYGSWENSANGVANTNWFDLHYKPYAMRQNYNVNLSGGNEGTQFFVSGGLYDEGGSLRYADINYNRYNFNVSVNSQLTDFIKVKSNVKYTQNENKTPLAGYEDMFFHNLARMRPNVSPYDFYGNWNEQSMIPYLQSGSEGKTNNGTLVLLGGLEISPLKNWKVFADLNFRRSNYDGSTLKLPGTIYGID
;
A
#
# COMPACT_ATOMS: atom_id res chain seq x y z
N SER A 1 -2.13 32.08 2.91
CA SER A 1 -1.62 33.34 3.53
C SER A 1 -2.75 33.97 4.33
N GLY A 2 -2.40 34.56 5.51
CA GLY A 2 -3.33 35.32 6.32
C GLY A 2 -3.84 36.55 5.55
N LYS A 3 -5.09 36.92 5.80
CA LYS A 3 -5.69 38.15 5.27
C LYS A 3 -6.10 39.05 6.44
N ALA A 4 -5.97 40.35 6.26
CA ALA A 4 -6.54 41.32 7.21
C ALA A 4 -8.07 41.15 7.22
N GLY A 5 -8.67 41.18 8.43
CA GLY A 5 -10.10 41.09 8.60
C GLY A 5 -10.55 40.05 9.64
N ARG A 6 -11.80 39.62 9.52
CA ARG A 6 -12.43 38.69 10.46
C ARG A 6 -11.70 37.34 10.49
N LYS A 7 -11.52 36.77 11.69
CA LYS A 7 -11.02 35.40 11.87
C LYS A 7 -11.93 34.41 11.15
N GLN A 8 -11.31 33.49 10.42
CA GLN A 8 -12.00 32.43 9.68
C GLN A 8 -11.42 31.09 10.06
N ILE A 9 -12.30 30.14 10.30
CA ILE A 9 -11.96 28.74 10.52
C ILE A 9 -12.61 27.95 9.39
N ASN A 10 -11.81 27.12 8.72
CA ASN A 10 -12.32 26.21 7.70
C ASN A 10 -11.89 24.79 8.09
N PHE A 11 -12.83 23.87 7.95
CA PHE A 11 -12.61 22.44 8.08
C PHE A 11 -13.01 21.77 6.77
N THR A 12 -12.16 20.87 6.28
CA THR A 12 -12.43 20.08 5.10
C THR A 12 -12.16 18.60 5.42
N SER A 13 -13.11 17.75 5.06
CA SER A 13 -12.99 16.31 5.17
C SER A 13 -13.30 15.68 3.82
N ASN A 14 -12.43 14.81 3.34
CA ASN A 14 -12.64 14.03 2.13
C ASN A 14 -12.38 12.55 2.44
N THR A 15 -13.35 11.72 2.09
CA THR A 15 -13.22 10.27 2.13
C THR A 15 -13.31 9.74 0.71
N GLY A 16 -12.43 8.84 0.35
CA GLY A 16 -12.42 8.21 -0.96
C GLY A 16 -11.99 6.76 -0.87
N PHE A 17 -12.14 6.08 -1.99
CA PHE A 17 -11.71 4.69 -2.15
C PHE A 17 -10.69 4.63 -3.27
N THR A 18 -9.61 3.88 -3.04
CA THR A 18 -8.61 3.54 -4.04
C THR A 18 -8.83 2.09 -4.46
N THR A 19 -8.77 1.84 -5.75
CA THR A 19 -8.81 0.48 -6.31
C THR A 19 -7.50 0.19 -7.04
N PRO A 20 -7.03 -1.05 -7.07
CA PRO A 20 -5.94 -1.40 -7.96
C PRO A 20 -6.31 -1.03 -9.40
N VAL A 21 -5.48 -0.21 -10.04
CA VAL A 21 -5.78 0.28 -11.40
C VAL A 21 -5.77 -0.85 -12.41
N ARG A 22 -4.88 -1.83 -12.21
CA ARG A 22 -4.73 -2.98 -13.09
C ARG A 22 -4.11 -4.12 -12.32
N LEU A 23 -4.86 -5.18 -12.14
CA LEU A 23 -4.35 -6.49 -11.75
C LEU A 23 -4.24 -7.35 -13.01
N PRO A 24 -3.29 -8.28 -13.09
CA PRO A 24 -3.23 -9.25 -14.19
C PRO A 24 -4.51 -10.09 -14.24
N ASP A 25 -5.05 -10.28 -15.44
CA ASP A 25 -6.09 -11.27 -15.69
C ASP A 25 -5.45 -12.65 -15.67
N MET A 26 -5.82 -13.46 -14.68
CA MET A 26 -5.32 -14.82 -14.56
C MET A 26 -6.19 -15.76 -15.38
N VAL A 27 -5.54 -16.63 -16.15
CA VAL A 27 -6.24 -17.73 -16.82
C VAL A 27 -6.85 -18.68 -15.78
N ASN A 28 -7.98 -19.31 -16.14
CA ASN A 28 -8.57 -20.34 -15.29
C ASN A 28 -7.74 -21.63 -15.32
N SER A 29 -8.07 -22.60 -14.46
CA SER A 29 -7.29 -23.83 -14.32
C SER A 29 -7.30 -24.72 -15.54
N VAL A 30 -8.37 -24.72 -16.33
CA VAL A 30 -8.44 -25.48 -17.60
C VAL A 30 -7.59 -24.84 -18.69
N GLU A 31 -7.68 -23.53 -18.84
CA GLU A 31 -6.85 -22.78 -19.79
C GLU A 31 -5.37 -22.93 -19.43
N PHE A 32 -5.03 -22.83 -18.15
CA PHE A 32 -3.67 -23.05 -17.66
C PHE A 32 -3.17 -24.46 -17.98
N ALA A 33 -3.96 -25.50 -17.69
CA ALA A 33 -3.58 -26.89 -17.92
C ALA A 33 -3.33 -27.17 -19.41
N ASN A 34 -4.19 -26.65 -20.31
CA ASN A 34 -4.03 -26.78 -21.74
C ASN A 34 -2.77 -26.04 -22.24
N TYR A 35 -2.56 -24.80 -21.80
CA TYR A 35 -1.35 -24.06 -22.16
C TYR A 35 -0.09 -24.75 -21.68
N PHE A 36 -0.10 -25.22 -20.41
CA PHE A 36 1.05 -25.91 -19.82
C PHE A 36 1.35 -27.23 -20.54
N ASN A 37 0.31 -27.99 -20.90
CA ASN A 37 0.46 -29.20 -21.70
C ASN A 37 1.07 -28.93 -23.08
N ALA A 38 0.65 -27.83 -23.72
CA ALA A 38 1.25 -27.46 -25.03
C ALA A 38 2.73 -27.10 -24.86
N ALA A 39 3.08 -26.35 -23.79
CA ALA A 39 4.47 -25.99 -23.53
C ALA A 39 5.35 -27.20 -23.20
N THR A 40 4.90 -28.12 -22.34
CA THR A 40 5.64 -29.30 -21.91
C THR A 40 5.74 -30.33 -23.05
N PHE A 41 4.71 -30.46 -23.90
CA PHE A 41 4.75 -31.32 -25.06
C PHE A 41 5.79 -30.81 -26.08
N ASN A 42 5.82 -29.53 -26.35
CA ASN A 42 6.80 -28.95 -27.28
C ASN A 42 8.23 -29.05 -26.77
N ALA A 43 8.43 -28.95 -25.44
CA ALA A 43 9.76 -28.98 -24.84
C ALA A 43 10.27 -30.41 -24.57
N LEU A 44 9.38 -31.31 -24.10
CA LEU A 44 9.75 -32.60 -23.52
C LEU A 44 9.03 -33.80 -24.15
N GLY A 45 8.06 -33.59 -25.06
CA GLY A 45 7.23 -34.64 -25.66
C GLY A 45 6.20 -35.25 -24.69
N THR A 46 6.00 -34.65 -23.50
CA THR A 46 5.09 -35.17 -22.47
C THR A 46 4.03 -34.14 -22.08
N ARG A 47 2.87 -34.62 -21.60
CA ARG A 47 1.81 -33.79 -21.02
C ARG A 47 1.77 -34.00 -19.52
N GLN A 48 1.61 -32.94 -18.77
CA GLN A 48 1.56 -33.03 -17.33
C GLN A 48 0.12 -33.22 -16.78
N TYR A 49 -0.86 -32.68 -17.48
CA TYR A 49 -2.28 -32.83 -17.15
C TYR A 49 -2.93 -33.82 -18.10
N SER A 50 -3.49 -34.91 -17.54
CA SER A 50 -4.26 -35.89 -18.36
C SER A 50 -5.62 -35.31 -18.79
N GLU A 51 -6.27 -35.94 -19.74
CA GLU A 51 -7.61 -35.53 -20.20
C GLU A 51 -8.64 -35.65 -19.04
N GLU A 52 -8.52 -36.71 -18.21
CA GLU A 52 -9.36 -36.91 -17.02
C GLU A 52 -9.16 -35.78 -16.03
N LYS A 53 -7.92 -35.33 -15.83
CA LYS A 53 -7.61 -34.22 -14.97
C LYS A 53 -8.22 -32.91 -15.46
N ILE A 54 -8.12 -32.65 -16.77
CA ILE A 54 -8.73 -31.47 -17.40
C ILE A 54 -10.24 -31.51 -17.26
N ALA A 55 -10.88 -32.69 -17.39
CA ALA A 55 -12.31 -32.84 -17.18
C ALA A 55 -12.72 -32.55 -15.72
N LEU A 56 -11.95 -33.00 -14.73
CA LEU A 56 -12.19 -32.66 -13.31
C LEU A 56 -12.05 -31.17 -13.04
N LEU A 57 -11.06 -30.50 -13.64
CA LEU A 57 -10.90 -29.04 -13.53
C LEU A 57 -12.10 -28.31 -14.14
N GLN A 58 -12.58 -28.76 -15.29
CA GLN A 58 -13.79 -28.18 -15.91
C GLN A 58 -15.04 -28.41 -15.06
N GLN A 59 -15.17 -29.61 -14.47
CA GLN A 59 -16.27 -29.91 -13.56
C GLN A 59 -16.25 -29.01 -12.32
N TYR A 60 -15.09 -28.82 -11.71
CA TYR A 60 -14.90 -27.90 -10.58
C TYR A 60 -15.25 -26.44 -10.92
N ILE A 61 -14.85 -25.96 -12.11
CA ILE A 61 -15.21 -24.60 -12.57
C ILE A 61 -16.72 -24.44 -12.68
N ASN A 62 -17.41 -25.46 -13.21
CA ASN A 62 -18.86 -25.43 -13.39
C ASN A 62 -19.63 -25.54 -12.06
N ASP A 63 -19.13 -26.37 -11.15
CA ASP A 63 -19.67 -26.56 -9.81
C ASP A 63 -18.56 -26.93 -8.81
N PRO A 64 -18.06 -25.98 -8.02
CA PRO A 64 -16.99 -26.23 -7.04
C PRO A 64 -17.33 -27.25 -5.95
N THR A 65 -18.60 -27.60 -5.80
CA THR A 65 -19.06 -28.59 -4.80
C THR A 65 -19.10 -30.01 -5.33
N SER A 66 -19.00 -30.17 -6.64
CA SER A 66 -19.17 -31.48 -7.32
C SER A 66 -17.93 -32.36 -7.30
N VAL A 67 -16.77 -31.79 -7.01
CA VAL A 67 -15.47 -32.49 -7.03
C VAL A 67 -14.66 -32.09 -5.80
N SER A 68 -13.96 -33.04 -5.19
CA SER A 68 -12.97 -32.72 -4.16
C SER A 68 -11.80 -31.96 -4.75
N ILE A 69 -11.39 -30.86 -4.10
CA ILE A 69 -10.16 -30.16 -4.45
C ILE A 69 -8.90 -31.00 -4.17
N PHE A 70 -9.06 -32.11 -3.44
CA PHE A 70 -8.03 -33.07 -3.08
C PHE A 70 -8.48 -34.48 -3.48
N PRO A 71 -8.51 -34.83 -4.79
CA PRO A 71 -9.10 -36.09 -5.26
C PRO A 71 -8.32 -37.34 -4.83
N GLU A 72 -7.05 -37.22 -4.52
CA GLU A 72 -6.20 -38.33 -4.08
C GLU A 72 -5.37 -37.89 -2.87
N VAL A 73 -5.76 -38.35 -1.68
CA VAL A 73 -5.14 -38.03 -0.40
C VAL A 73 -4.14 -39.11 0.00
N SER A 74 -3.20 -39.48 -0.85
CA SER A 74 -2.22 -40.47 -0.48
C SER A 74 -1.00 -39.92 0.26
N ASN A 75 -0.75 -38.65 0.09
CA ASN A 75 0.26 -37.90 0.84
C ASN A 75 -0.05 -36.41 0.78
N ASN A 76 0.29 -35.72 1.80
CA ASN A 76 -0.09 -34.36 2.12
C ASN A 76 0.59 -33.26 1.31
N THR A 77 0.93 -33.50 0.10
CA THR A 77 1.79 -32.64 -0.73
C THR A 77 1.04 -31.83 -1.78
N TYR A 78 -0.29 -31.72 -1.68
CA TYR A 78 -1.10 -30.96 -2.64
C TYR A 78 -0.78 -29.47 -2.70
N GLY A 79 -0.22 -28.93 -1.63
CA GLY A 79 0.24 -27.55 -1.58
C GLY A 79 1.67 -27.38 -2.05
N SER A 80 2.44 -28.46 -2.18
CA SER A 80 3.82 -28.37 -2.56
C SER A 80 3.98 -28.00 -4.04
N TRP A 81 5.06 -27.31 -4.35
CA TRP A 81 5.37 -26.92 -5.72
C TRP A 81 5.52 -28.13 -6.64
N GLU A 82 6.09 -29.21 -6.14
CA GLU A 82 6.35 -30.46 -6.86
C GLU A 82 5.04 -31.17 -7.26
N ASN A 83 4.03 -31.12 -6.42
CA ASN A 83 2.74 -31.79 -6.62
C ASN A 83 1.62 -30.81 -7.04
N SER A 84 1.96 -29.62 -7.43
CA SER A 84 1.00 -28.59 -7.81
C SER A 84 0.08 -28.96 -8.99
N ALA A 85 0.49 -29.94 -9.83
CA ALA A 85 -0.35 -30.47 -10.92
C ALA A 85 -1.55 -31.30 -10.41
N ASN A 86 -1.49 -31.82 -9.17
CA ASN A 86 -2.52 -32.70 -8.62
C ASN A 86 -3.76 -31.99 -8.09
N GLY A 87 -3.68 -30.68 -7.80
CA GLY A 87 -4.80 -29.89 -7.31
C GLY A 87 -5.96 -29.81 -8.31
N VAL A 88 -7.19 -29.74 -7.79
CA VAL A 88 -8.42 -29.50 -8.55
C VAL A 88 -9.09 -28.28 -7.96
N ALA A 89 -8.59 -27.10 -8.27
CA ALA A 89 -9.13 -25.81 -7.84
C ALA A 89 -9.19 -24.86 -9.03
N ASN A 90 -9.73 -23.69 -8.80
CA ASN A 90 -9.70 -22.56 -9.75
C ASN A 90 -9.47 -21.26 -8.99
N THR A 91 -8.26 -21.09 -8.50
CA THR A 91 -7.88 -19.97 -7.62
C THR A 91 -7.38 -18.79 -8.44
N ASN A 92 -8.06 -17.66 -8.35
CA ASN A 92 -7.50 -16.39 -8.77
C ASN A 92 -6.65 -15.81 -7.62
N TRP A 93 -5.36 -15.96 -7.71
CA TRP A 93 -4.44 -15.58 -6.65
C TRP A 93 -4.38 -14.06 -6.42
N PHE A 94 -4.62 -13.24 -7.44
CA PHE A 94 -4.69 -11.80 -7.29
C PHE A 94 -5.95 -11.39 -6.53
N ASP A 95 -7.11 -11.91 -6.89
CA ASP A 95 -8.37 -11.64 -6.18
C ASP A 95 -8.34 -12.12 -4.73
N LEU A 96 -7.64 -13.23 -4.47
CA LEU A 96 -7.44 -13.73 -3.12
C LEU A 96 -6.63 -12.75 -2.26
N HIS A 97 -5.57 -12.16 -2.81
CA HIS A 97 -4.64 -11.33 -2.05
C HIS A 97 -5.01 -9.85 -2.03
N TYR A 98 -5.78 -9.36 -3.01
CA TYR A 98 -6.13 -7.95 -3.11
C TYR A 98 -7.55 -7.65 -2.66
N LYS A 99 -7.72 -6.53 -1.99
CA LYS A 99 -9.03 -5.94 -1.72
C LYS A 99 -9.55 -5.27 -2.99
N PRO A 100 -10.85 -5.28 -3.26
CA PRO A 100 -11.41 -4.54 -4.39
C PRO A 100 -11.23 -3.03 -4.21
N TYR A 101 -11.15 -2.56 -2.98
CA TYR A 101 -10.88 -1.17 -2.64
C TYR A 101 -10.18 -1.04 -1.29
N ALA A 102 -9.46 0.05 -1.11
CA ALA A 102 -8.92 0.53 0.16
C ALA A 102 -9.44 1.94 0.44
N MET A 103 -9.66 2.25 1.70
CA MET A 103 -10.18 3.54 2.12
C MET A 103 -9.04 4.55 2.27
N ARG A 104 -9.28 5.78 1.86
CA ARG A 104 -8.42 6.93 2.15
C ARG A 104 -9.21 8.07 2.74
N GLN A 105 -8.61 8.77 3.67
CA GLN A 105 -9.22 9.90 4.37
C GLN A 105 -8.27 11.09 4.40
N ASN A 106 -8.80 12.27 4.21
CA ASN A 106 -8.04 13.51 4.28
C ASN A 106 -8.81 14.55 5.08
N TYR A 107 -8.24 14.99 6.18
CA TYR A 107 -8.80 15.99 7.07
C TYR A 107 -7.89 17.20 7.10
N ASN A 108 -8.45 18.39 6.91
CA ASN A 108 -7.72 19.64 7.00
C ASN A 108 -8.51 20.64 7.82
N VAL A 109 -7.81 21.31 8.72
CA VAL A 109 -8.33 22.44 9.44
C VAL A 109 -7.40 23.63 9.22
N ASN A 110 -7.95 24.80 8.98
CA ASN A 110 -7.16 26.01 8.91
C ASN A 110 -7.86 27.18 9.60
N LEU A 111 -7.05 28.01 10.18
CA LEU A 111 -7.43 29.25 10.87
C LEU A 111 -6.64 30.39 10.27
N SER A 112 -7.31 31.44 9.87
CA SER A 112 -6.67 32.66 9.37
C SER A 112 -7.34 33.89 9.98
N GLY A 113 -6.57 34.97 10.07
CA GLY A 113 -7.07 36.23 10.59
C GLY A 113 -5.97 37.26 10.73
N GLY A 114 -6.33 38.36 11.36
CA GLY A 114 -5.40 39.44 11.63
C GLY A 114 -5.98 40.80 11.37
N ASN A 115 -5.15 41.82 11.48
CA ASN A 115 -5.44 43.20 11.14
C ASN A 115 -4.48 43.71 10.07
N GLU A 116 -4.48 45.00 9.79
CA GLU A 116 -3.56 45.62 8.84
C GLU A 116 -2.09 45.46 9.24
N GLY A 117 -1.78 45.45 10.53
CA GLY A 117 -0.43 45.34 11.04
C GLY A 117 0.06 43.89 11.14
N THR A 118 -0.81 42.94 11.44
CA THR A 118 -0.40 41.53 11.64
C THR A 118 -1.45 40.59 11.09
N GLN A 119 -1.00 39.65 10.27
CA GLN A 119 -1.83 38.61 9.68
C GLN A 119 -1.22 37.24 10.00
N PHE A 120 -2.08 36.27 10.28
CA PHE A 120 -1.66 34.92 10.56
C PHE A 120 -2.47 33.88 9.79
N PHE A 121 -1.85 32.75 9.58
CA PHE A 121 -2.47 31.54 9.02
C PHE A 121 -1.89 30.34 9.77
N VAL A 122 -2.77 29.48 10.27
CA VAL A 122 -2.41 28.20 10.89
C VAL A 122 -3.20 27.11 10.20
N SER A 123 -2.55 26.03 9.84
CA SER A 123 -3.24 24.85 9.31
C SER A 123 -2.66 23.55 9.84
N GLY A 124 -3.54 22.56 10.01
CA GLY A 124 -3.20 21.19 10.31
C GLY A 124 -3.93 20.26 9.34
N GLY A 125 -3.28 19.20 8.95
CA GLY A 125 -3.86 18.20 8.05
C GLY A 125 -3.41 16.78 8.42
N LEU A 126 -4.33 15.85 8.23
CA LEU A 126 -4.11 14.42 8.36
C LEU A 126 -4.56 13.76 7.05
N TYR A 127 -3.70 12.95 6.48
CA TYR A 127 -4.02 12.03 5.40
C TYR A 127 -3.73 10.61 5.87
N ASP A 128 -4.71 9.74 5.71
CA ASP A 128 -4.65 8.32 6.05
C ASP A 128 -5.07 7.51 4.82
N GLU A 129 -4.28 6.51 4.45
CA GLU A 129 -4.55 5.63 3.32
C GLU A 129 -4.19 4.20 3.67
N GLY A 130 -5.18 3.32 3.67
CA GLY A 130 -5.00 1.90 3.84
C GLY A 130 -4.48 1.21 2.59
N GLY A 131 -3.77 0.11 2.76
CA GLY A 131 -3.25 -0.68 1.64
C GLY A 131 -4.28 -1.63 1.02
N SER A 132 -4.01 -2.04 -0.21
CA SER A 132 -4.87 -2.89 -1.02
C SER A 132 -4.73 -4.40 -0.77
N LEU A 133 -3.77 -4.86 0.03
CA LEU A 133 -3.63 -6.29 0.36
C LEU A 133 -4.60 -6.70 1.48
N ARG A 134 -5.22 -7.91 1.35
CA ARG A 134 -6.24 -8.38 2.30
C ARG A 134 -5.67 -8.79 3.66
N TYR A 135 -4.55 -9.46 3.66
CA TYR A 135 -4.02 -10.13 4.84
C TYR A 135 -2.84 -9.38 5.47
N ALA A 136 -2.64 -8.13 5.05
CA ALA A 136 -1.55 -7.30 5.51
C ALA A 136 -2.06 -5.99 6.10
N ASP A 137 -1.40 -5.54 7.15
CA ASP A 137 -1.61 -4.23 7.73
C ASP A 137 -0.68 -3.22 7.04
N ILE A 138 -1.21 -2.61 6.00
CA ILE A 138 -0.53 -1.58 5.20
C ILE A 138 -1.21 -0.26 5.46
N ASN A 139 -0.44 0.74 5.79
CA ASN A 139 -0.95 2.07 6.04
C ASN A 139 0.07 3.13 5.63
N TYR A 140 -0.43 4.21 5.07
CA TYR A 140 0.32 5.44 4.83
C TYR A 140 -0.37 6.60 5.52
N ASN A 141 0.34 7.24 6.47
CA ASN A 141 -0.12 8.43 7.19
C ASN A 141 0.75 9.62 6.83
N ARG A 142 0.11 10.77 6.64
CA ARG A 142 0.81 12.05 6.49
C ARG A 142 0.18 13.11 7.36
N TYR A 143 1.00 13.67 8.23
CA TYR A 143 0.66 14.79 9.11
C TYR A 143 1.29 16.05 8.54
N ASN A 144 0.52 17.12 8.44
CA ASN A 144 1.01 18.42 7.99
C ASN A 144 0.64 19.48 9.02
N PHE A 145 1.58 20.33 9.32
CA PHE A 145 1.37 21.50 10.15
C PHE A 145 2.04 22.69 9.50
N ASN A 146 1.34 23.82 9.47
CA ASN A 146 1.88 25.06 8.90
C ASN A 146 1.38 26.27 9.68
N VAL A 147 2.32 27.14 10.07
CA VAL A 147 2.06 28.43 10.68
C VAL A 147 2.75 29.50 9.86
N SER A 148 2.03 30.53 9.52
CA SER A 148 2.57 31.71 8.82
C SER A 148 2.12 32.97 9.54
N VAL A 149 3.05 33.85 9.79
CA VAL A 149 2.78 35.17 10.37
C VAL A 149 3.50 36.24 9.54
N ASN A 150 2.74 37.25 9.16
CA ASN A 150 3.27 38.45 8.51
C ASN A 150 2.93 39.63 9.41
N SER A 151 3.94 40.41 9.80
CA SER A 151 3.73 41.54 10.70
C SER A 151 4.49 42.75 10.22
N GLN A 152 3.80 43.89 10.20
CA GLN A 152 4.37 45.22 10.06
C GLN A 152 4.78 45.66 11.45
N LEU A 153 6.08 45.59 11.76
CA LEU A 153 6.59 45.95 13.10
C LEU A 153 6.66 47.47 13.33
N THR A 154 7.04 48.18 12.26
CA THR A 154 7.09 49.63 12.17
C THR A 154 6.68 50.09 10.80
N ASP A 155 6.54 51.39 10.55
CA ASP A 155 6.19 51.93 9.23
C ASP A 155 7.19 51.52 8.12
N PHE A 156 8.42 51.14 8.51
CA PHE A 156 9.50 50.81 7.59
C PHE A 156 10.04 49.39 7.74
N ILE A 157 9.55 48.58 8.71
CA ILE A 157 10.01 47.17 8.92
C ILE A 157 8.83 46.22 8.85
N LYS A 158 8.94 45.25 7.95
CA LYS A 158 7.98 44.13 7.82
C LYS A 158 8.71 42.82 7.98
N VAL A 159 8.16 41.93 8.79
CA VAL A 159 8.68 40.57 9.05
C VAL A 159 7.67 39.54 8.56
N LYS A 160 8.17 38.52 7.90
CA LYS A 160 7.41 37.34 7.48
C LYS A 160 8.04 36.11 8.13
N SER A 161 7.24 35.26 8.69
CA SER A 161 7.70 33.97 9.19
C SER A 161 6.78 32.85 8.74
N ASN A 162 7.36 31.70 8.44
CA ASN A 162 6.61 30.52 8.14
C ASN A 162 7.32 29.29 8.71
N VAL A 163 6.58 28.45 9.40
CA VAL A 163 7.01 27.17 9.93
C VAL A 163 6.16 26.11 9.30
N LYS A 164 6.77 25.15 8.62
CA LYS A 164 6.10 23.98 8.07
C LYS A 164 6.72 22.72 8.65
N TYR A 165 5.87 21.81 9.08
CA TYR A 165 6.27 20.47 9.47
C TYR A 165 5.43 19.47 8.70
N THR A 166 6.08 18.47 8.13
CA THR A 166 5.42 17.34 7.48
C THR A 166 6.06 16.07 8.01
N GLN A 167 5.24 15.13 8.42
CA GLN A 167 5.66 13.78 8.78
C GLN A 167 4.89 12.78 7.94
N ASN A 168 5.62 11.86 7.32
CA ASN A 168 5.07 10.71 6.60
C ASN A 168 5.44 9.45 7.36
N GLU A 169 4.47 8.61 7.59
CA GLU A 169 4.64 7.28 8.16
C GLU A 169 4.15 6.27 7.12
N ASN A 170 5.00 5.33 6.76
CA ASN A 170 4.64 4.26 5.83
C ASN A 170 4.89 2.92 6.50
N LYS A 171 3.89 2.05 6.42
CA LYS A 171 3.96 0.68 6.89
C LYS A 171 3.76 -0.24 5.70
N THR A 172 4.74 -1.11 5.46
CA THR A 172 4.72 -2.12 4.40
C THR A 172 4.78 -3.51 5.00
N PRO A 173 4.09 -4.48 4.42
CA PRO A 173 4.19 -5.87 4.86
C PRO A 173 5.42 -6.53 4.27
N LEU A 174 5.67 -7.76 4.68
CA LEU A 174 6.64 -8.65 4.03
C LEU A 174 8.07 -8.10 4.02
N ALA A 175 8.47 -7.38 5.06
CA ALA A 175 9.81 -6.83 5.12
C ALA A 175 10.89 -7.85 4.68
N GLY A 176 11.48 -7.62 3.50
CA GLY A 176 12.47 -8.48 2.85
C GLY A 176 11.93 -9.55 1.89
N TYR A 177 10.62 -9.49 1.58
CA TYR A 177 9.97 -10.38 0.59
C TYR A 177 9.19 -9.60 -0.48
N GLU A 178 9.25 -8.27 -0.46
CA GLU A 178 8.45 -7.39 -1.32
C GLU A 178 8.72 -7.65 -2.81
N ASP A 179 9.97 -7.82 -3.19
CA ASP A 179 10.40 -8.04 -4.57
C ASP A 179 9.89 -9.36 -5.13
N MET A 180 9.72 -10.36 -4.27
CA MET A 180 9.26 -11.69 -4.69
C MET A 180 7.74 -11.85 -4.66
N PHE A 181 7.01 -10.94 -4.03
CA PHE A 181 5.57 -11.08 -3.83
C PHE A 181 4.80 -11.15 -5.14
N PHE A 182 4.96 -10.16 -6.01
CA PHE A 182 4.31 -10.13 -7.32
C PHE A 182 4.77 -11.28 -8.22
N HIS A 183 6.06 -11.56 -8.20
CA HIS A 183 6.63 -12.67 -8.96
C HIS A 183 5.99 -14.00 -8.55
N ASN A 184 5.87 -14.25 -7.27
CA ASN A 184 5.26 -15.48 -6.76
C ASN A 184 3.77 -15.55 -7.11
N LEU A 185 3.00 -14.48 -6.90
CA LEU A 185 1.58 -14.45 -7.28
C LEU A 185 1.36 -14.74 -8.76
N ALA A 186 2.18 -14.16 -9.64
CA ALA A 186 2.07 -14.36 -11.09
C ALA A 186 2.44 -15.79 -11.55
N ARG A 187 3.18 -16.53 -10.74
CA ARG A 187 3.61 -17.91 -11.03
C ARG A 187 2.70 -18.97 -10.42
N MET A 188 1.87 -18.61 -9.47
CA MET A 188 0.98 -19.56 -8.81
C MET A 188 0.01 -20.16 -9.80
N ARG A 189 -0.13 -21.49 -9.73
CA ARG A 189 -1.02 -22.24 -10.63
C ARG A 189 -2.46 -22.13 -10.16
N PRO A 190 -3.40 -21.83 -11.04
CA PRO A 190 -4.81 -21.65 -10.65
C PRO A 190 -5.49 -22.95 -10.19
N ASN A 191 -4.99 -24.12 -10.59
CA ASN A 191 -5.52 -25.40 -10.13
C ASN A 191 -5.12 -25.77 -8.70
N VAL A 192 -4.28 -24.98 -8.02
CA VAL A 192 -3.87 -25.20 -6.63
C VAL A 192 -4.85 -24.49 -5.70
N SER A 193 -5.34 -25.19 -4.68
CA SER A 193 -6.13 -24.61 -3.61
C SER A 193 -5.26 -23.70 -2.72
N PRO A 194 -5.79 -22.58 -2.22
CA PRO A 194 -5.07 -21.77 -1.23
C PRO A 194 -4.93 -22.48 0.13
N TYR A 195 -5.64 -23.57 0.34
CA TYR A 195 -5.63 -24.35 1.57
C TYR A 195 -5.08 -25.76 1.32
N ASP A 196 -4.49 -26.34 2.36
CA ASP A 196 -4.18 -27.74 2.44
C ASP A 196 -5.44 -28.58 2.77
N PHE A 197 -5.26 -29.89 2.87
CA PHE A 197 -6.37 -30.80 3.21
C PHE A 197 -6.98 -30.53 4.60
N TYR A 198 -6.22 -29.97 5.51
CA TYR A 198 -6.68 -29.65 6.89
C TYR A 198 -7.23 -28.25 7.03
N GLY A 199 -7.31 -27.47 5.94
CA GLY A 199 -7.83 -26.12 5.94
C GLY A 199 -6.80 -25.05 6.37
N ASN A 200 -5.52 -25.40 6.50
CA ASN A 200 -4.45 -24.43 6.70
C ASN A 200 -4.05 -23.82 5.36
N TRP A 201 -3.44 -22.64 5.40
CA TRP A 201 -2.84 -22.06 4.21
C TRP A 201 -1.75 -22.97 3.65
N ASN A 202 -1.81 -23.29 2.38
CA ASN A 202 -0.79 -24.11 1.76
C ASN A 202 0.55 -23.35 1.64
N GLU A 203 1.64 -24.09 1.44
CA GLU A 203 2.99 -23.54 1.40
C GLU A 203 3.25 -22.57 0.22
N GLN A 204 2.49 -22.65 -0.85
CA GLN A 204 2.62 -21.74 -1.98
C GLN A 204 1.97 -20.38 -1.72
N SER A 205 1.04 -20.31 -0.76
CA SER A 205 0.37 -19.08 -0.40
C SER A 205 1.33 -18.11 0.29
N MET A 206 1.33 -16.85 -0.15
CA MET A 206 2.05 -15.79 0.55
C MET A 206 1.29 -15.25 1.78
N ILE A 207 0.08 -15.75 2.03
CA ILE A 207 -0.78 -15.26 3.13
C ILE A 207 -0.16 -15.50 4.51
N PRO A 208 0.45 -16.65 4.84
CA PRO A 208 1.14 -16.82 6.12
C PRO A 208 2.22 -15.77 6.40
N TYR A 209 2.95 -15.36 5.37
CA TYR A 209 3.95 -14.30 5.49
C TYR A 209 3.32 -12.93 5.69
N LEU A 210 2.20 -12.64 5.00
CA LEU A 210 1.42 -11.41 5.20
C LEU A 210 0.83 -11.33 6.62
N GLN A 211 0.41 -12.46 7.17
CA GLN A 211 -0.17 -12.58 8.52
C GLN A 211 0.88 -12.71 9.62
N SER A 212 2.14 -12.97 9.30
CA SER A 212 3.21 -13.14 10.29
C SER A 212 3.43 -11.91 11.17
N GLY A 213 3.00 -10.74 10.74
CA GLY A 213 3.31 -9.47 11.38
C GLY A 213 4.68 -8.90 11.00
N SER A 214 5.36 -9.52 10.02
CA SER A 214 6.56 -8.93 9.43
C SER A 214 6.22 -7.58 8.82
N GLU A 215 6.97 -6.55 9.17
CA GLU A 215 6.68 -5.20 8.72
C GLU A 215 7.93 -4.36 8.51
N GLY A 216 7.89 -3.51 7.51
CA GLY A 216 8.79 -2.39 7.34
C GLY A 216 8.07 -1.10 7.73
N LYS A 217 8.69 -0.30 8.60
CA LYS A 217 8.18 1.04 8.95
C LYS A 217 9.19 2.08 8.53
N THR A 218 8.69 3.14 7.90
CA THR A 218 9.52 4.31 7.60
C THR A 218 8.81 5.57 8.09
N ASN A 219 9.57 6.42 8.78
CA ASN A 219 9.13 7.71 9.26
C ASN A 219 10.01 8.81 8.64
N ASN A 220 9.39 9.69 7.88
CA ASN A 220 10.08 10.82 7.25
C ASN A 220 9.52 12.14 7.80
N GLY A 221 10.33 12.85 8.58
CA GLY A 221 9.99 14.17 9.10
C GLY A 221 10.71 15.27 8.32
N THR A 222 10.01 16.34 8.00
CA THR A 222 10.64 17.53 7.39
C THR A 222 10.13 18.78 8.08
N LEU A 223 11.05 19.54 8.67
CA LEU A 223 10.83 20.87 9.21
C LEU A 223 11.41 21.91 8.26
N VAL A 224 10.61 22.91 7.91
CA VAL A 224 11.05 24.08 7.12
C VAL A 224 10.71 25.34 7.90
N LEU A 225 11.72 26.17 8.12
CA LEU A 225 11.59 27.49 8.72
C LEU A 225 11.96 28.53 7.66
N LEU A 226 11.04 29.44 7.42
CA LEU A 226 11.26 30.57 6.50
C LEU A 226 11.12 31.86 7.31
N GLY A 227 12.12 32.73 7.23
CA GLY A 227 12.09 34.07 7.78
C GLY A 227 12.37 35.08 6.67
N GLY A 228 11.57 36.14 6.59
CA GLY A 228 11.76 37.22 5.65
C GLY A 228 11.70 38.57 6.36
N LEU A 229 12.62 39.44 6.05
CA LEU A 229 12.70 40.81 6.54
C LEU A 229 12.66 41.76 5.34
N GLU A 230 11.75 42.72 5.35
CA GLU A 230 11.65 43.81 4.41
C GLU A 230 11.84 45.12 5.17
N ILE A 231 12.80 45.92 4.77
CA ILE A 231 13.09 47.23 5.35
C ILE A 231 12.97 48.29 4.25
N SER A 232 12.20 49.33 4.51
CA SER A 232 12.02 50.51 3.64
C SER A 232 12.57 51.75 4.31
N PRO A 233 13.93 51.92 4.36
CA PRO A 233 14.55 52.97 5.14
C PRO A 233 14.32 54.36 4.57
N LEU A 234 14.05 54.46 3.29
CA LEU A 234 13.79 55.72 2.58
C LEU A 234 12.64 55.48 1.57
N LYS A 235 11.97 56.56 1.16
CA LYS A 235 10.96 56.51 0.13
C LYS A 235 11.55 55.93 -1.16
N ASN A 236 10.91 54.89 -1.71
CA ASN A 236 11.30 54.13 -2.89
C ASN A 236 12.52 53.19 -2.70
N TRP A 237 13.07 53.02 -1.52
CA TRP A 237 14.13 52.05 -1.23
C TRP A 237 13.54 50.87 -0.45
N LYS A 238 13.86 49.64 -0.92
CA LYS A 238 13.48 48.42 -0.23
C LYS A 238 14.68 47.49 -0.15
N VAL A 239 14.93 46.96 1.02
CA VAL A 239 15.96 45.96 1.30
C VAL A 239 15.24 44.70 1.78
N PHE A 240 15.60 43.55 1.23
CA PHE A 240 15.04 42.26 1.57
C PHE A 240 16.15 41.36 2.11
N ALA A 241 15.82 40.58 3.13
CA ALA A 241 16.66 39.50 3.64
C ALA A 241 15.76 38.29 3.90
N ASP A 242 16.11 37.16 3.32
CA ASP A 242 15.36 35.91 3.49
C ASP A 242 16.26 34.83 4.08
N LEU A 243 15.76 34.13 5.07
CA LEU A 243 16.38 32.97 5.69
C LEU A 243 15.52 31.75 5.43
N ASN A 244 16.12 30.67 4.95
CA ASN A 244 15.49 29.38 4.79
C ASN A 244 16.33 28.31 5.51
N PHE A 245 15.70 27.64 6.47
CA PHE A 245 16.29 26.49 7.14
C PHE A 245 15.40 25.27 6.90
N ARG A 246 16.01 24.18 6.45
CA ARG A 246 15.33 22.89 6.26
C ARG A 246 16.10 21.80 6.98
N ARG A 247 15.36 21.00 7.75
CA ARG A 247 15.85 19.79 8.37
C ARG A 247 14.94 18.65 8.01
N SER A 248 15.51 17.57 7.48
CA SER A 248 14.80 16.31 7.23
C SER A 248 15.44 15.21 8.06
N ASN A 249 14.62 14.36 8.65
CA ASN A 249 15.02 13.14 9.31
C ASN A 249 14.32 11.95 8.66
N TYR A 250 15.03 10.86 8.59
CA TYR A 250 14.52 9.57 8.14
C TYR A 250 14.81 8.55 9.24
N ASP A 251 13.78 7.80 9.59
CA ASP A 251 13.89 6.68 10.50
C ASP A 251 13.20 5.47 9.85
N GLY A 252 13.89 4.35 9.80
CA GLY A 252 13.40 3.11 9.22
C GLY A 252 13.66 1.93 10.12
N SER A 253 12.65 1.08 10.30
CA SER A 253 12.78 -0.16 11.05
C SER A 253 12.17 -1.32 10.25
N THR A 254 12.76 -2.51 10.42
CA THR A 254 12.29 -3.73 9.80
C THR A 254 12.15 -4.80 10.87
N LEU A 255 10.94 -5.36 10.98
CA LEU A 255 10.64 -6.52 11.81
C LEU A 255 10.40 -7.72 10.90
N LYS A 256 11.22 -8.75 11.03
CA LYS A 256 11.05 -10.02 10.31
C LYS A 256 10.60 -11.09 11.29
N LEU A 257 9.45 -11.67 11.04
CA LEU A 257 8.88 -12.76 11.79
C LEU A 257 8.71 -13.98 10.87
N PRO A 258 8.91 -15.20 11.34
CA PRO A 258 8.66 -16.38 10.53
C PRO A 258 7.16 -16.49 10.20
N GLY A 259 6.86 -16.79 8.95
CA GLY A 259 5.52 -17.26 8.56
C GLY A 259 5.37 -18.71 9.01
N THR A 260 4.30 -19.04 9.73
CA THR A 260 4.00 -20.42 10.06
C THR A 260 3.33 -21.09 8.88
N ILE A 261 4.01 -22.00 8.26
CA ILE A 261 3.50 -22.90 7.22
C ILE A 261 3.39 -24.27 7.88
N TYR A 262 2.21 -24.87 7.80
CA TYR A 262 2.02 -26.23 8.25
C TYR A 262 2.44 -27.16 7.10
N GLY A 263 3.64 -27.70 7.18
CA GLY A 263 4.07 -28.83 6.38
C GLY A 263 3.65 -30.12 7.13
N ILE A 264 3.42 -31.17 6.39
CA ILE A 264 3.16 -32.48 6.97
C ILE A 264 4.37 -33.33 6.63
N ASP A 265 5.04 -33.79 7.69
CA ASP A 265 6.07 -34.81 7.62
C ASP A 265 5.48 -36.18 7.22
#